data_08014c2ed2b1b92c7270c62683a6e084
#
_entry.id   08014c2ed2b1b92c7270c62683a6e084
#
_cell.length_a   1.000
_cell.length_b   1.000
_cell.length_c   1.000
_cell.angle_alpha   90.00
_cell.angle_beta   90.00
_cell.angle_gamma   90.00
#
_symmetry.space_group_name_H-M   'P 1'
#
loop_
_entity.id
_entity.type
_entity.pdbx_description
1 polymer ?
#
loop_
_entity_poly.entity_id
_entity_poly.type
_entity_poly.pdbx_seq_one_letter_code
_entity_poly.pdbx_strand_id
1 'polypeptide(L)'
;MKVAKRLTSVGLTLLMAFSLAACSSTPQQASTDTTPSQPATPSAPKTEPAQQPAEKIKLVYARGKDSTDSTVKLIEAFQKANPNIEIEIREMPADTGQSHDQYVTMFSAQSSEIDVFDLDVIWPAEFAQAGYLLPLDRLIEQDGIETGKYIKGAMDAGNFGGQQWTMPKFIDAGLLFYRKDLVAEAPKTWDDLIAKAKATKGKGGTKFGYLMQAKQYEGLVCNFVEFSASYGGKILDEQGKVAVNNPATIKGLKKMMEVVKSDFVPTNITTFMEPESHTAFLEGQAAFIRNWPYQFALAQDQAQSKIVDQVAIAPLPAGDAGSAAALGGWMGGINKFSKHPKEAWEFLKFMTGPEGQKISAVEGGLAPTYLPAYDEADVQKASPLFANKDFVDGVSAAVSRPTTPIYPKISEVIQIEVSKALAGQQTAEQAVQNMETQMNDLMKK
;
A
#
# COMPACT_ATOMS: atom_id res chain seq x y z
N MET A 1 -25.48 -34.59 37.71
CA MET A 1 -24.60 -34.89 38.85
C MET A 1 -23.74 -33.67 39.10
N LYS A 2 -23.92 -33.08 40.29
CA LYS A 2 -23.20 -31.93 40.82
C LYS A 2 -21.80 -32.35 41.24
N VAL A 3 -20.74 -31.58 40.96
CA VAL A 3 -19.65 -31.35 41.89
C VAL A 3 -19.10 -29.93 41.67
N ALA A 4 -19.38 -29.10 42.66
CA ALA A 4 -18.72 -27.80 42.86
C ALA A 4 -17.47 -28.04 43.75
N LYS A 5 -16.38 -27.30 43.51
CA LYS A 5 -15.36 -27.09 44.55
C LYS A 5 -14.93 -25.64 44.60
N ARG A 6 -14.98 -25.14 45.82
CA ARG A 6 -14.75 -23.77 46.30
C ARG A 6 -13.26 -23.42 46.38
N LEU A 7 -12.96 -22.16 46.16
CA LEU A 7 -12.24 -21.17 47.00
C LEU A 7 -10.99 -21.61 47.79
N THR A 8 -9.90 -20.86 47.59
CA THR A 8 -9.27 -20.17 48.74
C THR A 8 -8.46 -18.93 48.25
N SER A 9 -8.82 -17.80 48.83
CA SER A 9 -8.13 -16.53 48.83
C SER A 9 -7.00 -16.54 49.88
N VAL A 10 -5.82 -16.01 49.56
CA VAL A 10 -4.85 -15.58 50.58
C VAL A 10 -4.41 -14.15 50.21
N GLY A 11 -4.84 -13.22 51.03
CA GLY A 11 -4.34 -11.86 51.09
C GLY A 11 -3.02 -11.82 51.84
N LEU A 12 -2.10 -10.98 51.37
CA LEU A 12 -0.94 -10.57 52.15
C LEU A 12 -0.75 -9.07 52.07
N THR A 13 -1.13 -8.42 53.15
CA THR A 13 -0.88 -7.02 53.48
C THR A 13 0.57 -6.91 53.99
N LEU A 14 1.36 -5.96 53.49
CA LEU A 14 2.55 -5.54 54.20
C LEU A 14 2.73 -4.01 54.16
N LEU A 15 3.03 -3.51 55.37
CA LEU A 15 3.01 -2.13 55.80
C LEU A 15 4.08 -1.23 55.18
N MET A 16 3.71 0.06 55.14
CA MET A 16 4.61 1.22 55.03
C MET A 16 5.65 1.33 56.17
N ALA A 17 6.81 1.84 55.83
CA ALA A 17 7.67 2.53 56.77
C ALA A 17 8.18 3.84 56.12
N PHE A 18 7.70 4.95 56.68
CA PHE A 18 8.20 6.33 56.48
C PHE A 18 9.50 6.49 57.24
N SER A 19 10.48 7.16 56.65
CA SER A 19 11.60 7.75 57.38
C SER A 19 11.82 9.18 56.88
N LEU A 20 11.36 10.14 57.68
CA LEU A 20 11.73 11.54 57.64
C LEU A 20 13.09 11.70 58.34
N ALA A 21 14.01 12.45 57.76
CA ALA A 21 15.08 13.09 58.48
C ALA A 21 15.29 14.53 57.99
N ALA A 22 15.29 15.41 58.95
CA ALA A 22 15.14 16.84 58.87
C ALA A 22 16.43 17.60 58.56
N CYS A 23 16.21 18.84 58.14
CA CYS A 23 17.16 19.94 57.98
C CYS A 23 17.99 20.27 59.23
N SER A 24 19.23 20.74 59.06
CA SER A 24 19.77 21.78 59.93
C SER A 24 20.73 22.70 59.14
N SER A 25 20.52 23.96 59.36
CA SER A 25 21.20 25.13 58.77
C SER A 25 22.25 25.70 59.75
N THR A 26 23.31 26.28 59.16
CA THR A 26 24.06 27.49 59.55
C THR A 26 25.14 27.37 60.64
N PRO A 27 26.10 28.31 60.79
CA PRO A 27 26.57 29.37 59.90
C PRO A 27 28.12 29.49 59.73
N GLN A 28 28.46 30.37 58.86
CA GLN A 28 29.68 31.13 58.55
C GLN A 28 30.65 31.51 59.72
N GLN A 29 31.96 31.32 59.47
CA GLN A 29 32.97 32.13 60.04
C GLN A 29 34.15 32.34 59.07
N ALA A 30 34.46 33.63 58.87
CA ALA A 30 35.60 34.09 58.08
C ALA A 30 36.87 34.02 58.93
N SER A 31 37.96 33.62 58.33
CA SER A 31 39.29 33.97 58.79
C SER A 31 40.21 34.18 57.59
N THR A 32 40.77 35.42 57.58
CA THR A 32 41.84 35.88 56.73
C THR A 32 43.15 35.26 57.15
N ASP A 33 43.89 34.69 56.17
CA ASP A 33 45.39 34.80 56.32
C ASP A 33 46.06 34.78 54.93
N THR A 34 47.13 35.56 54.89
CA THR A 34 47.87 36.05 53.74
C THR A 34 49.09 35.16 53.40
N THR A 35 49.28 34.91 52.08
CA THR A 35 50.54 34.79 51.31
C THR A 35 51.49 33.59 51.53
N PRO A 36 52.31 33.12 50.57
CA PRO A 36 52.79 33.79 49.35
C PRO A 36 52.71 32.94 48.01
N SER A 37 52.89 33.63 46.93
CA SER A 37 52.97 33.22 45.56
C SER A 37 53.98 32.10 45.25
N GLN A 38 53.60 31.08 44.54
CA GLN A 38 54.46 30.12 43.83
C GLN A 38 54.21 30.19 42.32
N PRO A 39 55.23 29.94 41.46
CA PRO A 39 55.16 30.26 40.04
C PRO A 39 54.21 29.31 39.24
N ALA A 40 53.59 29.91 38.24
CA ALA A 40 52.64 29.22 37.32
C ALA A 40 53.31 28.08 36.56
N THR A 41 52.73 26.86 36.67
CA THR A 41 52.99 25.75 35.82
C THR A 41 52.14 25.91 34.55
N PRO A 42 52.60 25.56 33.31
CA PRO A 42 51.82 25.69 32.12
C PRO A 42 50.60 24.78 32.15
N SER A 43 49.41 25.36 31.95
CA SER A 43 48.18 24.59 31.79
C SER A 43 48.28 23.65 30.61
N ALA A 44 48.04 22.36 30.84
CA ALA A 44 47.80 21.35 29.79
C ALA A 44 46.59 21.76 28.95
N PRO A 45 46.60 21.46 27.65
CA PRO A 45 45.42 21.74 26.79
C PRO A 45 44.19 21.03 27.35
N LYS A 46 43.13 21.79 27.55
CA LYS A 46 41.78 21.21 27.82
C LYS A 46 41.42 20.38 26.62
N THR A 47 41.44 19.06 26.78
CA THR A 47 40.78 18.12 25.84
C THR A 47 39.29 18.46 25.90
N GLU A 48 38.73 18.97 24.79
CA GLU A 48 37.28 19.04 24.62
C GLU A 48 36.72 17.66 24.88
N PRO A 49 35.58 17.52 25.60
CA PRO A 49 34.92 16.26 25.76
C PRO A 49 34.55 15.73 24.34
N ALA A 50 35.03 14.55 23.99
CA ALA A 50 34.59 13.86 22.80
C ALA A 50 33.05 13.84 22.82
N GLN A 51 32.42 14.49 21.86
CA GLN A 51 30.98 14.40 21.68
C GLN A 51 30.62 12.90 21.58
N GLN A 52 29.87 12.41 22.56
CA GLN A 52 29.24 11.10 22.43
C GLN A 52 28.45 11.11 21.13
N PRO A 53 28.53 10.03 20.32
CA PRO A 53 27.69 9.91 19.14
C PRO A 53 26.23 10.15 19.56
N ALA A 54 25.58 11.10 18.93
CA ALA A 54 24.16 11.34 19.18
C ALA A 54 23.41 10.02 19.03
N GLU A 55 22.59 9.68 20.02
CA GLU A 55 21.77 8.46 19.99
C GLU A 55 20.90 8.50 18.72
N LYS A 56 20.97 7.44 17.90
CA LYS A 56 20.20 7.37 16.67
C LYS A 56 18.71 7.27 16.99
N ILE A 57 17.91 8.07 16.30
CA ILE A 57 16.46 7.99 16.36
C ILE A 57 16.03 6.80 15.50
N LYS A 58 15.33 5.86 16.10
CA LYS A 58 14.79 4.67 15.41
C LYS A 58 13.33 4.92 15.04
N LEU A 59 13.03 4.86 13.75
CA LEU A 59 11.67 4.93 13.21
C LEU A 59 11.23 3.53 12.75
N VAL A 60 10.00 3.18 13.03
CA VAL A 60 9.38 1.96 12.51
C VAL A 60 8.49 2.31 11.33
N TYR A 61 8.86 1.77 10.16
CA TYR A 61 8.09 1.88 8.92
C TYR A 61 7.35 0.59 8.64
N ALA A 62 6.02 0.64 8.70
CA ALA A 62 5.17 -0.51 8.43
C ALA A 62 4.67 -0.52 6.98
N ARG A 63 4.86 -1.67 6.30
CA ARG A 63 4.46 -1.83 4.92
C ARG A 63 4.24 -3.31 4.57
N GLY A 64 3.49 -3.57 3.50
CA GLY A 64 3.34 -4.90 2.94
C GLY A 64 4.67 -5.48 2.44
N LYS A 65 4.72 -6.77 2.18
CA LYS A 65 5.91 -7.43 1.65
C LYS A 65 6.37 -6.78 0.35
N ASP A 66 7.66 -6.45 0.26
CA ASP A 66 8.30 -6.02 -0.99
C ASP A 66 8.76 -7.25 -1.78
N SER A 67 8.33 -7.33 -3.02
CA SER A 67 8.80 -8.35 -3.96
C SER A 67 9.99 -7.87 -4.78
N THR A 68 10.44 -6.62 -4.54
CA THR A 68 11.58 -5.96 -5.20
C THR A 68 12.58 -5.45 -4.16
N ASP A 69 13.72 -4.95 -4.59
CA ASP A 69 14.71 -4.33 -3.71
C ASP A 69 14.44 -2.84 -3.45
N SER A 70 13.35 -2.28 -3.97
CA SER A 70 13.09 -0.84 -3.97
C SER A 70 13.06 -0.21 -2.59
N THR A 71 12.42 -0.88 -1.61
CA THR A 71 12.33 -0.36 -0.24
C THR A 71 13.68 -0.35 0.46
N VAL A 72 14.48 -1.40 0.27
CA VAL A 72 15.82 -1.48 0.88
C VAL A 72 16.70 -0.36 0.33
N LYS A 73 16.70 -0.17 -1.00
CA LYS A 73 17.47 0.90 -1.67
C LYS A 73 17.03 2.30 -1.25
N LEU A 74 15.72 2.51 -1.11
CA LEU A 74 15.17 3.77 -0.64
C LEU A 74 15.62 4.08 0.79
N ILE A 75 15.58 3.10 1.70
CA ILE A 75 16.02 3.26 3.09
C ILE A 75 17.53 3.50 3.16
N GLU A 76 18.34 2.76 2.40
CA GLU A 76 19.78 2.98 2.31
C GLU A 76 20.11 4.42 1.88
N ALA A 77 19.44 4.95 0.86
CA ALA A 77 19.62 6.30 0.37
C ALA A 77 19.20 7.35 1.43
N PHE A 78 18.04 7.15 2.06
CA PHE A 78 17.57 8.02 3.14
C PHE A 78 18.53 8.06 4.32
N GLN A 79 18.96 6.91 4.83
CA GLN A 79 19.86 6.82 5.99
C GLN A 79 21.26 7.38 5.69
N LYS A 80 21.70 7.29 4.43
CA LYS A 80 22.95 7.95 4.00
C LYS A 80 22.86 9.46 4.08
N ALA A 81 21.71 10.05 3.74
CA ALA A 81 21.45 11.49 3.86
C ALA A 81 21.15 11.92 5.31
N ASN A 82 20.62 10.99 6.14
CA ASN A 82 20.18 11.23 7.51
C ASN A 82 20.82 10.21 8.47
N PRO A 83 22.15 10.29 8.76
CA PRO A 83 22.88 9.26 9.51
C PRO A 83 22.46 9.12 10.97
N ASN A 84 21.70 10.06 11.49
CA ASN A 84 21.13 10.06 12.84
C ASN A 84 19.74 9.38 12.92
N ILE A 85 19.16 8.94 11.78
CA ILE A 85 17.89 8.24 11.74
C ILE A 85 18.12 6.81 11.23
N GLU A 86 17.57 5.85 11.94
CA GLU A 86 17.55 4.43 11.57
C GLU A 86 16.10 4.02 11.26
N ILE A 87 15.88 3.34 10.13
CA ILE A 87 14.56 2.84 9.73
C ILE A 87 14.51 1.33 9.96
N GLU A 88 13.58 0.90 10.79
CA GLU A 88 13.20 -0.51 10.95
C GLU A 88 11.94 -0.80 10.13
N ILE A 89 11.99 -1.85 9.28
CA ILE A 89 10.81 -2.30 8.54
C ILE A 89 9.98 -3.23 9.41
N ARG A 90 8.67 -2.94 9.53
CA ARG A 90 7.66 -3.86 10.03
C ARG A 90 6.86 -4.40 8.86
N GLU A 91 7.10 -5.66 8.50
CA GLU A 91 6.36 -6.29 7.42
C GLU A 91 4.92 -6.60 7.86
N MET A 92 3.96 -6.15 7.05
CA MET A 92 2.54 -6.39 7.23
C MET A 92 2.07 -7.56 6.34
N PRO A 93 0.94 -8.20 6.64
CA PRO A 93 0.39 -9.25 5.80
C PRO A 93 0.25 -8.83 4.32
N ALA A 94 0.41 -9.79 3.40
CA ALA A 94 0.16 -9.55 1.98
C ALA A 94 -1.33 -9.34 1.65
N ASP A 95 -2.21 -9.89 2.49
CA ASP A 95 -3.65 -9.65 2.41
C ASP A 95 -3.96 -8.26 2.97
N THR A 96 -4.43 -7.36 2.10
CA THR A 96 -4.68 -5.95 2.43
C THR A 96 -5.73 -5.78 3.51
N GLY A 97 -6.76 -6.64 3.56
CA GLY A 97 -7.76 -6.62 4.65
C GLY A 97 -7.15 -6.95 6.00
N GLN A 98 -6.27 -7.97 6.06
CA GLN A 98 -5.58 -8.30 7.31
C GLN A 98 -4.62 -7.18 7.76
N SER A 99 -3.94 -6.52 6.83
CA SER A 99 -3.09 -5.37 7.13
C SER A 99 -3.92 -4.20 7.67
N HIS A 100 -5.04 -3.89 7.03
CA HIS A 100 -6.00 -2.89 7.48
C HIS A 100 -6.44 -3.15 8.93
N ASP A 101 -6.92 -4.36 9.23
CA ASP A 101 -7.43 -4.72 10.55
C ASP A 101 -6.34 -4.64 11.64
N GLN A 102 -5.09 -4.99 11.30
CA GLN A 102 -3.96 -4.82 12.22
C GLN A 102 -3.69 -3.35 12.51
N TYR A 103 -3.66 -2.48 11.50
CA TYR A 103 -3.51 -1.04 11.70
C TYR A 103 -4.64 -0.47 12.56
N VAL A 104 -5.89 -0.78 12.24
CA VAL A 104 -7.06 -0.32 13.02
C VAL A 104 -6.95 -0.79 14.48
N THR A 105 -6.54 -2.04 14.71
CA THR A 105 -6.36 -2.57 16.08
C THR A 105 -5.29 -1.80 16.84
N MET A 106 -4.13 -1.55 16.23
CA MET A 106 -3.02 -0.82 16.87
C MET A 106 -3.38 0.65 17.12
N PHE A 107 -3.95 1.33 16.14
CA PHE A 107 -4.21 2.77 16.24
C PHE A 107 -5.43 3.10 17.09
N SER A 108 -6.43 2.20 17.17
CA SER A 108 -7.53 2.34 18.14
C SER A 108 -7.03 2.22 19.59
N ALA A 109 -5.97 1.45 19.82
CA ALA A 109 -5.27 1.40 21.10
C ALA A 109 -4.25 2.54 21.31
N GLN A 110 -4.18 3.52 20.38
CA GLN A 110 -3.24 4.64 20.40
C GLN A 110 -1.77 4.19 20.46
N SER A 111 -1.45 3.05 19.83
CA SER A 111 -0.09 2.51 19.80
C SER A 111 0.86 3.45 19.07
N SER A 112 2.04 3.65 19.63
CA SER A 112 3.17 4.38 19.04
C SER A 112 4.26 3.44 18.49
N GLU A 113 3.95 2.18 18.26
CA GLU A 113 4.91 1.17 17.76
C GLU A 113 5.27 1.34 16.28
N ILE A 114 4.49 2.12 15.55
CA ILE A 114 4.71 2.43 14.13
C ILE A 114 4.74 3.95 14.01
N ASP A 115 5.70 4.48 13.25
CA ASP A 115 5.84 5.91 13.00
C ASP A 115 5.29 6.31 11.62
N VAL A 116 5.72 5.60 10.58
CA VAL A 116 5.28 5.79 9.19
C VAL A 116 4.69 4.49 8.69
N PHE A 117 3.65 4.56 7.89
CA PHE A 117 3.02 3.35 7.35
C PHE A 117 2.41 3.55 5.98
N ASP A 118 2.37 2.46 5.22
CA ASP A 118 1.72 2.42 3.93
C ASP A 118 0.20 2.25 4.08
N LEU A 119 -0.55 3.01 3.29
CA LEU A 119 -2.01 2.90 3.16
C LEU A 119 -2.37 2.62 1.70
N ASP A 120 -3.26 1.68 1.45
CA ASP A 120 -3.95 1.60 0.15
C ASP A 120 -4.69 2.92 -0.12
N VAL A 121 -4.74 3.37 -1.37
CA VAL A 121 -5.39 4.64 -1.78
C VAL A 121 -6.84 4.79 -1.31
N ILE A 122 -7.47 3.71 -0.85
CA ILE A 122 -8.85 3.68 -0.38
C ILE A 122 -9.00 3.88 1.13
N TRP A 123 -7.90 3.88 1.93
CA TRP A 123 -7.97 3.95 3.40
C TRP A 123 -7.85 5.37 3.98
N PRO A 124 -7.25 6.38 3.32
CA PRO A 124 -6.97 7.67 3.95
C PRO A 124 -8.21 8.33 4.58
N ALA A 125 -9.38 8.26 3.93
CA ALA A 125 -10.61 8.87 4.44
C ALA A 125 -11.07 8.24 5.78
N GLU A 126 -11.04 6.92 5.91
CA GLU A 126 -11.37 6.20 7.14
C GLU A 126 -10.37 6.53 8.25
N PHE A 127 -9.07 6.41 7.96
CA PHE A 127 -8.01 6.62 8.93
C PHE A 127 -7.94 8.08 9.42
N ALA A 128 -8.22 9.04 8.53
CA ALA A 128 -8.35 10.45 8.88
C ALA A 128 -9.56 10.68 9.79
N GLN A 129 -10.72 10.14 9.44
CA GLN A 129 -11.94 10.28 10.24
C GLN A 129 -11.79 9.63 11.62
N ALA A 130 -11.11 8.48 11.70
CA ALA A 130 -10.82 7.80 12.96
C ALA A 130 -9.74 8.50 13.80
N GLY A 131 -9.05 9.50 13.24
CA GLY A 131 -8.02 10.27 13.94
C GLY A 131 -6.71 9.49 14.14
N TYR A 132 -6.37 8.59 13.22
CA TYR A 132 -5.14 7.78 13.26
C TYR A 132 -3.97 8.45 12.56
N LEU A 133 -4.23 9.42 11.67
CA LEU A 133 -3.22 10.10 10.86
C LEU A 133 -2.85 11.48 11.43
N LEU A 134 -1.60 11.88 11.20
CA LEU A 134 -1.12 13.24 11.40
C LEU A 134 -1.49 14.08 10.16
N PRO A 135 -2.16 15.25 10.29
CA PRO A 135 -2.46 16.10 9.14
C PRO A 135 -1.17 16.74 8.58
N LEU A 136 -1.02 16.78 7.26
CA LEU A 136 0.22 17.12 6.59
C LEU A 136 0.26 18.53 6.00
N ASP A 137 -0.86 19.25 5.89
CA ASP A 137 -0.95 20.55 5.20
C ASP A 137 0.12 21.53 5.63
N ARG A 138 0.30 21.68 6.97
CA ARG A 138 1.28 22.59 7.53
C ARG A 138 2.73 22.19 7.20
N LEU A 139 3.02 20.91 7.16
CA LEU A 139 4.34 20.37 6.84
C LEU A 139 4.64 20.54 5.34
N ILE A 140 3.65 20.30 4.49
CA ILE A 140 3.71 20.54 3.04
C ILE A 140 4.00 22.01 2.75
N GLU A 141 3.29 22.93 3.42
CA GLU A 141 3.47 24.37 3.26
C GLU A 141 4.86 24.83 3.75
N GLN A 142 5.28 24.37 4.93
CA GLN A 142 6.58 24.73 5.53
C GLN A 142 7.77 24.31 4.66
N ASP A 143 7.68 23.15 4.01
CA ASP A 143 8.74 22.63 3.16
C ASP A 143 8.56 23.02 1.68
N GLY A 144 7.53 23.80 1.36
CA GLY A 144 7.27 24.33 0.01
C GLY A 144 7.05 23.24 -1.03
N ILE A 145 6.38 22.13 -0.63
CA ILE A 145 6.12 21.02 -1.55
C ILE A 145 5.09 21.43 -2.59
N GLU A 146 5.48 21.39 -3.86
CA GLU A 146 4.63 21.72 -5.00
C GLU A 146 3.67 20.54 -5.32
N THR A 147 2.54 20.47 -4.62
CA THR A 147 1.55 19.38 -4.79
C THR A 147 1.00 19.27 -6.21
N GLY A 148 0.99 20.37 -6.98
CA GLY A 148 0.60 20.37 -8.39
C GLY A 148 1.56 19.59 -9.33
N LYS A 149 2.73 19.19 -8.87
CA LYS A 149 3.65 18.31 -9.61
C LYS A 149 3.31 16.80 -9.44
N TYR A 150 2.34 16.48 -8.61
CA TYR A 150 1.89 15.11 -8.43
C TYR A 150 0.63 14.83 -9.26
N ILE A 151 0.42 13.57 -9.61
CA ILE A 151 -0.82 13.13 -10.25
C ILE A 151 -1.99 13.50 -9.35
N LYS A 152 -2.90 14.33 -9.90
CA LYS A 152 -4.00 14.89 -9.11
C LYS A 152 -4.85 13.83 -8.40
N GLY A 153 -5.24 12.76 -9.10
CA GLY A 153 -6.03 11.69 -8.51
C GLY A 153 -5.35 10.99 -7.32
N ALA A 154 -4.01 10.88 -7.37
CA ALA A 154 -3.23 10.33 -6.27
C ALA A 154 -3.18 11.29 -5.06
N MET A 155 -3.03 12.60 -5.29
CA MET A 155 -3.12 13.59 -4.21
C MET A 155 -4.52 13.64 -3.60
N ASP A 156 -5.55 13.65 -4.45
CA ASP A 156 -6.96 13.69 -4.01
C ASP A 156 -7.32 12.48 -3.13
N ALA A 157 -6.76 11.30 -3.41
CA ALA A 157 -6.97 10.10 -2.59
C ALA A 157 -6.47 10.26 -1.14
N GLY A 158 -5.47 11.11 -0.92
CA GLY A 158 -4.94 11.44 0.41
C GLY A 158 -5.65 12.58 1.11
N ASN A 159 -6.62 13.24 0.44
CA ASN A 159 -7.36 14.37 0.98
C ASN A 159 -8.72 13.92 1.54
N PHE A 160 -9.02 14.35 2.76
CA PHE A 160 -10.33 14.13 3.38
C PHE A 160 -10.70 15.33 4.26
N GLY A 161 -11.93 15.79 4.11
CA GLY A 161 -12.44 16.95 4.85
C GLY A 161 -11.71 18.27 4.57
N GLY A 162 -11.08 18.38 3.39
CA GLY A 162 -10.30 19.56 2.97
C GLY A 162 -8.89 19.61 3.55
N GLN A 163 -8.40 18.52 4.15
CA GLN A 163 -7.06 18.39 4.69
C GLN A 163 -6.30 17.25 3.99
N GLN A 164 -5.00 17.41 3.79
CA GLN A 164 -4.10 16.38 3.30
C GLN A 164 -3.59 15.53 4.46
N TRP A 165 -3.82 14.22 4.41
CA TRP A 165 -3.50 13.27 5.46
C TRP A 165 -2.37 12.31 5.11
N THR A 166 -2.19 12.05 3.81
CA THR A 166 -1.17 11.14 3.29
C THR A 166 -0.52 11.72 2.05
N MET A 167 0.72 11.31 1.76
CA MET A 167 1.40 11.64 0.51
C MET A 167 1.40 10.43 -0.42
N PRO A 168 1.20 10.62 -1.73
CA PRO A 168 1.19 9.51 -2.68
C PRO A 168 2.61 8.97 -2.89
N LYS A 169 2.76 7.66 -2.72
CA LYS A 169 4.04 6.96 -2.84
C LYS A 169 4.26 6.43 -4.26
N PHE A 170 3.31 5.72 -4.80
CA PHE A 170 3.24 5.29 -6.18
C PHE A 170 1.79 5.06 -6.60
N ILE A 171 1.55 5.01 -7.89
CA ILE A 171 0.23 4.80 -8.47
C ILE A 171 0.22 3.54 -9.31
N ASP A 172 -0.90 2.84 -9.30
CA ASP A 172 -1.10 1.63 -10.08
C ASP A 172 -2.35 1.72 -10.94
N ALA A 173 -2.32 1.02 -12.08
CA ALA A 173 -3.49 0.67 -12.85
C ALA A 173 -3.40 -0.80 -13.26
N GLY A 174 -4.52 -1.51 -13.28
CA GLY A 174 -4.54 -2.89 -13.75
C GLY A 174 -4.11 -2.99 -15.20
N LEU A 175 -3.17 -3.88 -15.51
CA LEU A 175 -2.59 -4.08 -16.84
C LEU A 175 -2.64 -5.55 -17.23
N LEU A 176 -2.60 -5.80 -18.52
CA LEU A 176 -2.39 -7.13 -19.09
C LEU A 176 -0.92 -7.33 -19.44
N PHE A 177 -0.28 -8.33 -18.86
CA PHE A 177 1.04 -8.80 -19.26
C PHE A 177 0.89 -10.10 -20.05
N TYR A 178 1.65 -10.24 -21.13
CA TYR A 178 1.52 -11.41 -21.99
C TYR A 178 2.85 -11.90 -22.56
N ARG A 179 2.93 -13.19 -22.84
CA ARG A 179 4.04 -13.86 -23.49
C ARG A 179 4.07 -13.52 -24.98
N LYS A 180 4.88 -12.51 -25.38
CA LYS A 180 5.00 -12.07 -26.78
C LYS A 180 5.63 -13.10 -27.71
N ASP A 181 6.32 -14.09 -27.14
CA ASP A 181 6.84 -15.24 -27.88
C ASP A 181 5.75 -16.27 -28.23
N LEU A 182 4.61 -16.25 -27.55
CA LEU A 182 3.49 -17.14 -27.81
C LEU A 182 2.33 -16.44 -28.53
N VAL A 183 2.25 -15.12 -28.41
CA VAL A 183 1.14 -14.30 -28.89
C VAL A 183 1.68 -13.07 -29.59
N ALA A 184 1.47 -12.95 -30.89
CA ALA A 184 1.98 -11.85 -31.71
C ALA A 184 1.34 -10.49 -31.36
N GLU A 185 0.06 -10.47 -30.99
CA GLU A 185 -0.69 -9.25 -30.68
C GLU A 185 -1.50 -9.45 -29.38
N ALA A 186 -1.50 -8.41 -28.53
CA ALA A 186 -2.32 -8.40 -27.32
C ALA A 186 -3.82 -8.58 -27.63
N PRO A 187 -4.58 -9.24 -26.78
CA PRO A 187 -6.03 -9.35 -26.93
C PRO A 187 -6.69 -7.97 -26.74
N LYS A 188 -7.62 -7.63 -27.63
CA LYS A 188 -8.33 -6.33 -27.62
C LYS A 188 -9.60 -6.35 -26.78
N THR A 189 -10.26 -7.50 -26.69
CA THR A 189 -11.52 -7.68 -25.97
C THR A 189 -11.44 -8.89 -25.03
N TRP A 190 -12.35 -8.99 -24.09
CA TRP A 190 -12.44 -10.18 -23.20
C TRP A 190 -12.69 -11.48 -23.99
N ASP A 191 -13.46 -11.41 -25.08
CA ASP A 191 -13.66 -12.60 -25.93
C ASP A 191 -12.38 -12.99 -26.68
N ASP A 192 -11.60 -12.01 -27.15
CA ASP A 192 -10.30 -12.25 -27.77
C ASP A 192 -9.29 -12.81 -26.76
N LEU A 193 -9.27 -12.32 -25.50
CA LEU A 193 -8.47 -12.90 -24.43
C LEU A 193 -8.83 -14.37 -24.20
N ILE A 194 -10.11 -14.68 -24.09
CA ILE A 194 -10.60 -16.06 -23.89
C ILE A 194 -10.14 -16.96 -25.04
N ALA A 195 -10.27 -16.51 -26.29
CA ALA A 195 -9.86 -17.28 -27.47
C ALA A 195 -8.35 -17.53 -27.47
N LYS A 196 -7.54 -16.49 -27.22
CA LYS A 196 -6.06 -16.59 -27.17
C LYS A 196 -5.57 -17.39 -25.98
N ALA A 197 -6.20 -17.26 -24.81
CA ALA A 197 -5.88 -18.04 -23.62
C ALA A 197 -6.11 -19.54 -23.83
N LYS A 198 -7.23 -19.91 -24.45
CA LYS A 198 -7.48 -21.31 -24.85
C LYS A 198 -6.45 -21.83 -25.86
N ALA A 199 -6.09 -21.00 -26.84
CA ALA A 199 -5.16 -21.37 -27.90
C ALA A 199 -3.71 -21.51 -27.43
N THR A 200 -3.31 -20.84 -26.34
CA THR A 200 -1.95 -20.85 -25.78
C THR A 200 -1.75 -21.82 -24.63
N LYS A 201 -2.81 -22.27 -23.97
CA LYS A 201 -2.73 -23.29 -22.94
C LYS A 201 -2.01 -24.54 -23.46
N GLY A 202 -0.98 -24.99 -22.77
CA GLY A 202 -0.14 -26.15 -23.14
C GLY A 202 0.96 -25.84 -24.16
N LYS A 203 1.10 -24.58 -24.63
CA LYS A 203 2.18 -24.18 -25.53
C LYS A 203 3.28 -23.43 -24.77
N GLY A 204 4.52 -23.57 -25.22
CA GLY A 204 5.67 -22.86 -24.64
C GLY A 204 5.85 -23.06 -23.13
N GLY A 205 5.48 -24.24 -22.62
CA GLY A 205 5.57 -24.57 -21.20
C GLY A 205 4.39 -24.10 -20.34
N THR A 206 3.40 -23.41 -20.91
CA THR A 206 2.24 -22.93 -20.15
C THR A 206 1.33 -24.08 -19.71
N LYS A 207 0.87 -24.03 -18.49
CA LYS A 207 -0.21 -24.88 -17.94
C LYS A 207 -1.56 -24.18 -18.07
N PHE A 208 -1.53 -22.84 -18.02
CA PHE A 208 -2.69 -21.98 -18.02
C PHE A 208 -2.64 -20.97 -19.16
N GLY A 209 -3.78 -20.48 -19.58
CA GLY A 209 -3.89 -19.38 -20.52
C GLY A 209 -3.85 -18.02 -19.80
N TYR A 210 -4.54 -17.88 -18.68
CA TYR A 210 -4.71 -16.61 -18.00
C TYR A 210 -4.68 -16.74 -16.47
N LEU A 211 -4.08 -15.74 -15.81
CA LEU A 211 -4.01 -15.59 -14.36
C LEU A 211 -4.55 -14.23 -13.93
N MET A 212 -5.18 -14.20 -12.77
CA MET A 212 -5.69 -12.99 -12.12
C MET A 212 -5.80 -13.20 -10.62
N GLN A 213 -6.11 -12.14 -9.87
CA GLN A 213 -6.38 -12.19 -8.44
C GLN A 213 -7.87 -12.45 -8.23
N ALA A 214 -8.24 -13.63 -7.72
CA ALA A 214 -9.63 -14.03 -7.55
C ALA A 214 -9.97 -14.58 -6.15
N LYS A 215 -9.03 -14.54 -5.18
CA LYS A 215 -9.30 -14.80 -3.77
C LYS A 215 -10.26 -13.75 -3.23
N GLN A 216 -11.04 -14.09 -2.22
CA GLN A 216 -11.91 -13.14 -1.51
C GLN A 216 -11.03 -12.18 -0.67
N TYR A 217 -10.67 -11.02 -1.22
CA TYR A 217 -9.91 -9.89 -0.64
C TYR A 217 -10.02 -8.69 -1.59
N GLU A 218 -9.35 -7.55 -1.28
CA GLU A 218 -9.45 -6.31 -2.07
C GLU A 218 -9.05 -6.46 -3.55
N GLY A 219 -8.07 -7.31 -3.87
CA GLY A 219 -7.69 -7.57 -5.26
C GLY A 219 -8.82 -8.19 -6.11
N LEU A 220 -9.74 -8.93 -5.49
CA LEU A 220 -10.96 -9.39 -6.16
C LEU A 220 -11.86 -8.21 -6.53
N VAL A 221 -11.98 -7.22 -5.65
CA VAL A 221 -12.76 -6.00 -5.91
C VAL A 221 -12.16 -5.22 -7.07
N CYS A 222 -10.83 -5.08 -7.13
CA CYS A 222 -10.16 -4.45 -8.27
C CYS A 222 -10.51 -5.13 -9.59
N ASN A 223 -10.37 -6.46 -9.65
CA ASN A 223 -10.75 -7.23 -10.84
C ASN A 223 -12.25 -7.08 -11.17
N PHE A 224 -13.14 -7.09 -10.18
CA PHE A 224 -14.58 -6.86 -10.40
C PHE A 224 -14.84 -5.46 -10.98
N VAL A 225 -14.16 -4.42 -10.48
CA VAL A 225 -14.26 -3.06 -11.02
C VAL A 225 -13.83 -3.03 -12.48
N GLU A 226 -12.73 -3.67 -12.84
CA GLU A 226 -12.20 -3.72 -14.20
C GLU A 226 -13.16 -4.40 -15.17
N PHE A 227 -13.67 -5.60 -14.81
CA PHE A 227 -14.68 -6.27 -15.60
C PHE A 227 -15.97 -5.46 -15.70
N SER A 228 -16.48 -4.93 -14.58
CA SER A 228 -17.71 -4.16 -14.53
C SER A 228 -17.62 -2.88 -15.35
N ALA A 229 -16.60 -2.06 -15.10
CA ALA A 229 -16.41 -0.76 -15.76
C ALA A 229 -16.15 -0.90 -17.27
N SER A 230 -15.48 -1.98 -17.70
CA SER A 230 -15.28 -2.22 -19.14
C SER A 230 -16.61 -2.39 -19.91
N TYR A 231 -17.69 -2.73 -19.23
CA TYR A 231 -19.05 -2.73 -19.78
C TYR A 231 -19.86 -1.47 -19.41
N GLY A 232 -19.29 -0.52 -18.64
CA GLY A 232 -19.95 0.71 -18.21
C GLY A 232 -20.62 0.63 -16.84
N GLY A 233 -20.31 -0.40 -16.04
CA GLY A 233 -20.81 -0.56 -14.67
C GLY A 233 -20.11 0.41 -13.70
N LYS A 234 -20.81 0.76 -12.60
CA LYS A 234 -20.32 1.63 -11.52
C LYS A 234 -20.73 1.06 -10.18
N ILE A 235 -19.92 1.28 -9.15
CA ILE A 235 -20.25 0.94 -7.75
C ILE A 235 -21.15 2.04 -7.15
N LEU A 236 -20.68 3.28 -7.19
CA LEU A 236 -21.43 4.47 -6.81
C LEU A 236 -21.56 5.39 -8.03
N ASP A 237 -22.60 6.22 -8.04
CA ASP A 237 -22.75 7.30 -9.02
C ASP A 237 -21.93 8.56 -8.60
N GLU A 238 -22.01 9.60 -9.43
CA GLU A 238 -21.30 10.88 -9.20
C GLU A 238 -21.82 11.64 -7.98
N GLN A 239 -23.01 11.29 -7.49
CA GLN A 239 -23.61 11.83 -6.28
C GLN A 239 -23.32 10.96 -5.04
N GLY A 240 -22.51 9.91 -5.19
CA GLY A 240 -22.15 8.97 -4.13
C GLY A 240 -23.27 7.98 -3.75
N LYS A 241 -24.31 7.83 -4.58
CA LYS A 241 -25.38 6.84 -4.34
C LYS A 241 -24.99 5.49 -4.92
N VAL A 242 -25.49 4.44 -4.32
CA VAL A 242 -25.30 3.06 -4.80
C VAL A 242 -25.85 2.91 -6.21
N ALA A 243 -24.97 2.51 -7.14
CA ALA A 243 -25.26 2.35 -8.58
C ALA A 243 -24.86 0.99 -9.11
N VAL A 244 -24.47 0.07 -8.23
CA VAL A 244 -23.93 -1.24 -8.61
C VAL A 244 -24.94 -2.12 -9.35
N ASN A 245 -26.24 -1.99 -9.04
CA ASN A 245 -27.28 -2.79 -9.68
C ASN A 245 -27.72 -2.18 -11.02
N ASN A 246 -26.98 -2.50 -12.06
CA ASN A 246 -27.29 -2.09 -13.41
C ASN A 246 -26.89 -3.20 -14.43
N PRO A 247 -27.48 -3.22 -15.66
CA PRO A 247 -27.23 -4.26 -16.63
C PRO A 247 -25.75 -4.40 -17.03
N ALA A 248 -24.97 -3.29 -17.02
CA ALA A 248 -23.55 -3.30 -17.39
C ALA A 248 -22.72 -4.01 -16.32
N THR A 249 -22.96 -3.74 -15.04
CA THR A 249 -22.30 -4.44 -13.92
C THR A 249 -22.60 -5.95 -13.96
N ILE A 250 -23.87 -6.33 -14.20
CA ILE A 250 -24.28 -7.73 -14.33
C ILE A 250 -23.54 -8.38 -15.49
N LYS A 251 -23.42 -7.70 -16.64
CA LYS A 251 -22.70 -8.20 -17.81
C LYS A 251 -21.20 -8.41 -17.51
N GLY A 252 -20.56 -7.44 -16.85
CA GLY A 252 -19.17 -7.53 -16.45
C GLY A 252 -18.93 -8.70 -15.49
N LEU A 253 -19.77 -8.86 -14.44
CA LEU A 253 -19.66 -9.99 -13.52
C LEU A 253 -19.87 -11.34 -14.21
N LYS A 254 -20.82 -11.45 -15.14
CA LYS A 254 -21.00 -12.65 -15.96
C LYS A 254 -19.74 -13.00 -16.76
N LYS A 255 -19.08 -11.99 -17.36
CA LYS A 255 -17.83 -12.20 -18.09
C LYS A 255 -16.70 -12.67 -17.17
N MET A 256 -16.58 -12.08 -15.99
CA MET A 256 -15.63 -12.54 -14.96
C MET A 256 -15.89 -13.99 -14.53
N MET A 257 -17.16 -14.36 -14.31
CA MET A 257 -17.56 -15.73 -13.99
C MET A 257 -17.22 -16.71 -15.13
N GLU A 258 -17.41 -16.32 -16.39
CA GLU A 258 -17.03 -17.10 -17.57
C GLU A 258 -15.52 -17.38 -17.59
N VAL A 259 -14.69 -16.36 -17.36
CA VAL A 259 -13.23 -16.49 -17.30
C VAL A 259 -12.82 -17.42 -16.18
N VAL A 260 -13.30 -17.20 -14.95
CA VAL A 260 -12.92 -17.97 -13.76
C VAL A 260 -13.35 -19.44 -13.84
N LYS A 261 -14.47 -19.73 -14.52
CA LYS A 261 -14.97 -21.11 -14.73
C LYS A 261 -14.34 -21.84 -15.91
N SER A 262 -13.46 -21.16 -16.67
CA SER A 262 -12.84 -21.74 -17.84
C SER A 262 -11.73 -22.73 -17.48
N ASP A 263 -11.49 -23.69 -18.36
CA ASP A 263 -10.44 -24.69 -18.19
C ASP A 263 -9.01 -24.16 -18.43
N PHE A 264 -8.87 -22.93 -18.96
CA PHE A 264 -7.59 -22.28 -19.19
C PHE A 264 -7.06 -21.48 -17.99
N VAL A 265 -7.79 -21.39 -16.88
CA VAL A 265 -7.29 -20.83 -15.60
C VAL A 265 -7.02 -21.97 -14.61
N PRO A 266 -6.22 -21.73 -13.54
CA PRO A 266 -6.06 -22.69 -12.45
C PRO A 266 -7.41 -23.04 -11.81
N THR A 267 -7.66 -24.31 -11.52
CA THR A 267 -8.91 -24.75 -10.85
C THR A 267 -9.10 -24.14 -9.46
N ASN A 268 -7.98 -23.73 -8.83
CA ASN A 268 -7.95 -23.03 -7.54
C ASN A 268 -7.70 -21.53 -7.68
N ILE A 269 -8.01 -20.91 -8.81
CA ILE A 269 -7.77 -19.48 -9.07
C ILE A 269 -8.40 -18.58 -7.99
N THR A 270 -9.50 -19.04 -7.36
CA THR A 270 -10.17 -18.34 -6.25
C THR A 270 -9.39 -18.36 -4.92
N THR A 271 -8.16 -18.88 -4.91
CA THR A 271 -7.23 -18.77 -3.79
C THR A 271 -6.04 -17.85 -4.12
N PHE A 272 -5.98 -17.29 -5.35
CA PHE A 272 -4.84 -16.50 -5.82
C PHE A 272 -4.98 -15.03 -5.44
N MET A 273 -3.93 -14.51 -4.84
CA MET A 273 -3.59 -13.09 -4.71
C MET A 273 -2.44 -12.74 -5.69
N GLU A 274 -1.79 -11.58 -5.50
CA GLU A 274 -0.64 -11.18 -6.29
C GLU A 274 0.52 -12.19 -6.19
N PRO A 275 0.95 -12.67 -5.00
CA PRO A 275 2.09 -13.59 -4.91
C PRO A 275 1.91 -14.89 -5.70
N GLU A 276 0.75 -15.53 -5.62
CA GLU A 276 0.49 -16.79 -6.34
C GLU A 276 0.43 -16.54 -7.84
N SER A 277 -0.24 -15.45 -8.27
CA SER A 277 -0.42 -15.15 -9.69
C SER A 277 0.89 -14.74 -10.36
N HIS A 278 1.68 -13.81 -9.76
CA HIS A 278 2.92 -13.39 -10.38
C HIS A 278 3.98 -14.50 -10.38
N THR A 279 4.09 -15.29 -9.30
CA THR A 279 5.02 -16.41 -9.26
C THR A 279 4.73 -17.43 -10.36
N ALA A 280 3.47 -17.82 -10.54
CA ALA A 280 3.09 -18.74 -11.61
C ALA A 280 3.38 -18.16 -13.01
N PHE A 281 3.23 -16.86 -13.21
CA PHE A 281 3.56 -16.21 -14.48
C PHE A 281 5.07 -16.16 -14.73
N LEU A 282 5.88 -15.75 -13.72
CA LEU A 282 7.33 -15.69 -13.81
C LEU A 282 7.97 -17.08 -14.08
N GLU A 283 7.33 -18.13 -13.56
CA GLU A 283 7.67 -19.53 -13.85
C GLU A 283 7.32 -19.97 -15.30
N GLY A 284 6.71 -19.11 -16.10
CA GLY A 284 6.27 -19.38 -17.45
C GLY A 284 5.01 -20.25 -17.54
N GLN A 285 4.26 -20.41 -16.46
CA GLN A 285 3.12 -21.31 -16.40
C GLN A 285 1.85 -20.75 -17.07
N ALA A 286 1.83 -19.46 -17.45
CA ALA A 286 0.69 -18.85 -18.13
C ALA A 286 1.11 -17.96 -19.30
N ALA A 287 0.21 -17.82 -20.29
CA ALA A 287 0.43 -16.92 -21.42
C ALA A 287 0.05 -15.48 -21.12
N PHE A 288 -0.92 -15.27 -20.25
CA PHE A 288 -1.43 -13.96 -19.86
C PHE A 288 -1.58 -13.86 -18.35
N ILE A 289 -1.39 -12.64 -17.81
CA ILE A 289 -1.73 -12.30 -16.43
C ILE A 289 -2.24 -10.86 -16.35
N ARG A 290 -3.32 -10.65 -15.56
CA ARG A 290 -3.64 -9.32 -15.03
C ARG A 290 -2.76 -9.05 -13.82
N ASN A 291 -2.03 -7.95 -13.82
CA ASN A 291 -1.31 -7.50 -12.63
C ASN A 291 -1.07 -5.98 -12.68
N TRP A 292 -0.35 -5.49 -11.68
CA TRP A 292 0.07 -4.10 -11.51
C TRP A 292 1.41 -3.83 -12.25
N PRO A 293 1.81 -2.56 -12.47
CA PRO A 293 3.02 -2.20 -13.23
C PRO A 293 4.30 -2.90 -12.80
N TYR A 294 4.52 -3.15 -11.50
CA TYR A 294 5.70 -3.83 -10.96
C TYR A 294 5.96 -5.21 -11.58
N GLN A 295 4.92 -5.86 -12.12
CA GLN A 295 5.04 -7.17 -12.77
C GLN A 295 6.05 -7.18 -13.90
N PHE A 296 6.24 -6.04 -14.59
CA PHE A 296 7.21 -5.97 -15.68
C PHE A 296 8.63 -6.06 -15.14
N ALA A 297 8.96 -5.34 -14.07
CA ALA A 297 10.29 -5.40 -13.44
C ALA A 297 10.60 -6.83 -12.98
N LEU A 298 9.67 -7.49 -12.29
CA LEU A 298 9.83 -8.89 -11.89
C LEU A 298 10.03 -9.83 -13.09
N ALA A 299 9.33 -9.58 -14.21
CA ALA A 299 9.45 -10.40 -15.41
C ALA A 299 10.83 -10.26 -16.09
N GLN A 300 11.55 -9.15 -15.88
CA GLN A 300 12.89 -8.92 -16.37
C GLN A 300 13.99 -9.31 -15.38
N ASP A 301 13.65 -9.64 -14.15
CA ASP A 301 14.63 -10.09 -13.14
C ASP A 301 15.09 -11.52 -13.41
N GLN A 302 16.36 -11.67 -13.78
CA GLN A 302 16.97 -12.97 -14.07
C GLN A 302 17.00 -13.93 -12.87
N ALA A 303 16.94 -13.41 -11.65
CA ALA A 303 16.94 -14.22 -10.44
C ALA A 303 15.55 -14.84 -10.14
N GLN A 304 14.48 -14.20 -10.61
CA GLN A 304 13.11 -14.58 -10.28
C GLN A 304 12.33 -15.13 -11.49
N SER A 305 12.67 -14.70 -12.71
CA SER A 305 11.87 -14.96 -13.92
C SER A 305 12.53 -15.97 -14.85
N LYS A 306 11.75 -16.94 -15.33
CA LYS A 306 12.12 -17.85 -16.42
C LYS A 306 11.72 -17.34 -17.81
N ILE A 307 11.09 -16.16 -17.87
CA ILE A 307 10.52 -15.58 -19.10
C ILE A 307 11.07 -14.17 -19.36
N VAL A 308 12.31 -13.93 -18.95
CA VAL A 308 13.04 -12.68 -19.24
C VAL A 308 13.00 -12.40 -20.74
N ASP A 309 12.79 -11.14 -21.12
CA ASP A 309 12.64 -10.67 -22.50
C ASP A 309 11.45 -11.23 -23.30
N GLN A 310 10.61 -12.08 -22.71
CA GLN A 310 9.46 -12.71 -23.38
C GLN A 310 8.13 -12.03 -23.06
N VAL A 311 8.13 -10.99 -22.20
CA VAL A 311 6.91 -10.33 -21.74
C VAL A 311 6.69 -9.01 -22.47
N ALA A 312 5.43 -8.74 -22.84
CA ALA A 312 4.95 -7.45 -23.29
C ALA A 312 3.74 -7.01 -22.46
N ILE A 313 3.38 -5.73 -22.56
CA ILE A 313 2.36 -5.07 -21.75
C ILE A 313 1.28 -4.53 -22.68
N ALA A 314 0.04 -4.58 -22.24
CA ALA A 314 -1.11 -3.99 -22.93
C ALA A 314 -2.14 -3.46 -21.93
N PRO A 315 -3.04 -2.56 -22.34
CA PRO A 315 -4.26 -2.28 -21.59
C PRO A 315 -5.06 -3.57 -21.34
N LEU A 316 -5.88 -3.59 -20.29
CA LEU A 316 -6.82 -4.67 -20.06
C LEU A 316 -7.80 -4.79 -21.24
N PRO A 317 -8.32 -6.00 -21.52
CA PRO A 317 -9.27 -6.19 -22.62
C PRO A 317 -10.53 -5.34 -22.47
N ALA A 318 -11.03 -4.83 -23.59
CA ALA A 318 -12.23 -4.03 -23.63
C ALA A 318 -13.51 -4.89 -23.50
N GLY A 319 -14.50 -4.35 -22.81
CA GLY A 319 -15.90 -4.69 -22.95
C GLY A 319 -16.60 -3.70 -23.90
N ASP A 320 -17.94 -3.57 -23.77
CA ASP A 320 -18.74 -2.68 -24.65
C ASP A 320 -18.41 -1.18 -24.45
N ALA A 321 -17.96 -0.81 -23.26
CA ALA A 321 -17.62 0.59 -22.90
C ALA A 321 -16.12 0.91 -23.07
N GLY A 322 -15.33 -0.04 -23.50
CA GLY A 322 -13.88 0.11 -23.69
C GLY A 322 -13.06 -0.67 -22.67
N SER A 323 -11.75 -0.44 -22.69
CA SER A 323 -10.84 -0.94 -21.64
C SER A 323 -11.04 -0.15 -20.36
N ALA A 324 -10.99 -0.81 -19.22
CA ALA A 324 -11.05 -0.16 -17.91
C ALA A 324 -10.03 -0.81 -16.97
N ALA A 325 -9.28 0.02 -16.27
CA ALA A 325 -8.33 -0.39 -15.24
C ALA A 325 -8.79 0.15 -13.87
N ALA A 326 -8.70 -0.64 -12.82
CA ALA A 326 -8.90 -0.13 -11.47
C ALA A 326 -7.70 0.72 -11.07
N LEU A 327 -7.98 1.91 -10.50
CA LEU A 327 -6.96 2.73 -9.87
C LEU A 327 -6.50 2.05 -8.58
N GLY A 328 -5.22 1.82 -8.50
CA GLY A 328 -4.51 1.33 -7.35
C GLY A 328 -3.40 2.29 -6.92
N GLY A 329 -2.54 1.82 -6.06
CA GLY A 329 -1.41 2.56 -5.55
C GLY A 329 -1.40 2.65 -4.03
N TRP A 330 -0.29 3.15 -3.51
CA TRP A 330 -0.07 3.22 -2.08
C TRP A 330 0.34 4.62 -1.67
N MET A 331 -0.19 5.00 -0.53
CA MET A 331 0.07 6.27 0.13
C MET A 331 1.01 6.04 1.31
N GLY A 332 1.78 7.05 1.68
CA GLY A 332 2.49 7.07 2.96
C GLY A 332 1.77 8.00 3.93
N GLY A 333 1.61 7.54 5.17
CA GLY A 333 1.01 8.30 6.26
C GLY A 333 1.86 8.26 7.52
N ILE A 334 1.68 9.26 8.39
CA ILE A 334 2.33 9.33 9.70
C ILE A 334 1.31 8.98 10.77
N ASN A 335 1.67 8.03 11.63
CA ASN A 335 0.87 7.71 12.81
C ASN A 335 0.77 8.93 13.74
N LYS A 336 -0.45 9.38 14.04
CA LYS A 336 -0.70 10.49 14.96
C LYS A 336 -0.08 10.28 16.34
N PHE A 337 0.09 9.05 16.77
CA PHE A 337 0.63 8.67 18.08
C PHE A 337 2.14 8.43 18.08
N SER A 338 2.82 8.64 16.94
CA SER A 338 4.28 8.56 16.84
C SER A 338 4.96 9.51 17.84
N LYS A 339 6.05 9.04 18.43
CA LYS A 339 6.90 9.84 19.32
C LYS A 339 7.94 10.67 18.57
N HIS A 340 8.09 10.43 17.26
CA HIS A 340 9.08 11.03 16.38
C HIS A 340 8.45 11.68 15.12
N PRO A 341 7.41 12.54 15.27
CA PRO A 341 6.64 13.05 14.13
C PRO A 341 7.47 13.89 13.15
N LYS A 342 8.55 14.54 13.61
CA LYS A 342 9.45 15.29 12.73
C LYS A 342 10.27 14.38 11.84
N GLU A 343 10.91 13.38 12.42
CA GLU A 343 11.75 12.42 11.71
C GLU A 343 10.89 11.52 10.80
N ALA A 344 9.67 11.19 11.25
CA ALA A 344 8.68 10.52 10.43
C ALA A 344 8.30 11.33 9.18
N TRP A 345 8.17 12.65 9.33
CA TRP A 345 7.93 13.54 8.18
C TRP A 345 9.15 13.62 7.24
N GLU A 346 10.37 13.72 7.77
CA GLU A 346 11.58 13.71 6.93
C GLU A 346 11.67 12.43 6.09
N PHE A 347 11.35 11.28 6.68
CA PHE A 347 11.32 10.01 5.94
C PHE A 347 10.18 9.96 4.93
N LEU A 348 8.95 10.34 5.31
CA LEU A 348 7.80 10.37 4.41
C LEU A 348 8.05 11.31 3.22
N LYS A 349 8.54 12.53 3.49
CA LYS A 349 8.90 13.51 2.47
C LYS A 349 9.94 12.99 1.48
N PHE A 350 10.97 12.31 1.97
CA PHE A 350 11.98 11.68 1.12
C PHE A 350 11.37 10.57 0.27
N MET A 351 10.62 9.66 0.89
CA MET A 351 10.02 8.50 0.24
C MET A 351 9.07 8.90 -0.90
N THR A 352 8.27 9.94 -0.68
CA THR A 352 7.25 10.40 -1.63
C THR A 352 7.71 11.55 -2.53
N GLY A 353 8.92 12.07 -2.29
CA GLY A 353 9.55 13.12 -3.06
C GLY A 353 10.27 12.60 -4.32
N PRO A 354 10.89 13.51 -5.08
CA PRO A 354 11.51 13.19 -6.37
C PRO A 354 12.50 12.03 -6.30
N GLU A 355 13.43 12.04 -5.33
CA GLU A 355 14.47 11.02 -5.22
C GLU A 355 13.90 9.65 -4.81
N GLY A 356 13.03 9.61 -3.82
CA GLY A 356 12.42 8.36 -3.35
C GLY A 356 11.54 7.71 -4.42
N GLN A 357 10.76 8.49 -5.15
CA GLN A 357 9.94 7.97 -6.24
C GLN A 357 10.78 7.52 -7.44
N LYS A 358 11.88 8.21 -7.73
CA LYS A 358 12.85 7.75 -8.73
C LYS A 358 13.45 6.39 -8.36
N ILE A 359 13.94 6.23 -7.12
CA ILE A 359 14.46 4.96 -6.63
C ILE A 359 13.40 3.87 -6.76
N SER A 360 12.18 4.13 -6.31
CA SER A 360 11.07 3.17 -6.38
C SER A 360 10.72 2.77 -7.82
N ALA A 361 10.80 3.71 -8.77
CA ALA A 361 10.57 3.43 -10.17
C ALA A 361 11.69 2.58 -10.80
N VAL A 362 12.94 2.93 -10.52
CA VAL A 362 14.11 2.26 -11.12
C VAL A 362 14.32 0.86 -10.55
N GLU A 363 14.24 0.71 -9.23
CA GLU A 363 14.55 -0.54 -8.54
C GLU A 363 13.32 -1.46 -8.41
N GLY A 364 12.11 -0.91 -8.44
CA GLY A 364 10.88 -1.66 -8.22
C GLY A 364 9.87 -1.66 -9.37
N GLY A 365 10.10 -0.86 -10.41
CA GLY A 365 9.11 -0.69 -11.49
C GLY A 365 7.78 -0.08 -10.99
N LEU A 366 7.81 0.65 -9.87
CA LEU A 366 6.64 1.32 -9.30
C LEU A 366 6.40 2.64 -10.02
N ALA A 367 5.19 2.84 -10.53
CA ALA A 367 4.87 4.03 -11.33
C ALA A 367 4.86 5.30 -10.45
N PRO A 368 5.69 6.30 -10.74
CA PRO A 368 5.76 7.53 -9.95
C PRO A 368 4.44 8.30 -9.96
N THR A 369 4.11 8.90 -8.81
CA THR A 369 3.05 9.91 -8.75
C THR A 369 3.58 11.32 -9.00
N TYR A 370 4.90 11.53 -8.86
CA TYR A 370 5.58 12.78 -9.16
C TYR A 370 5.85 12.90 -10.66
N LEU A 371 5.07 13.73 -11.33
CA LEU A 371 5.04 13.85 -12.81
C LEU A 371 6.41 14.10 -13.45
N PRO A 372 7.29 14.98 -12.89
CA PRO A 372 8.59 15.21 -13.51
C PRO A 372 9.53 14.00 -13.53
N ALA A 373 9.26 12.97 -12.71
CA ALA A 373 10.06 11.74 -12.74
C ALA A 373 9.98 11.00 -14.08
N TYR A 374 8.87 11.15 -14.82
CA TYR A 374 8.69 10.54 -16.15
C TYR A 374 9.59 11.17 -17.23
N ASP A 375 10.15 12.35 -16.98
CA ASP A 375 11.11 13.00 -17.89
C ASP A 375 12.55 12.51 -17.65
N GLU A 376 12.80 11.75 -16.59
CA GLU A 376 14.13 11.25 -16.25
C GLU A 376 14.50 10.00 -17.06
N ALA A 377 15.67 10.01 -17.69
CA ALA A 377 16.12 8.92 -18.56
C ALA A 377 16.21 7.56 -17.86
N ASP A 378 16.62 7.54 -16.58
CA ASP A 378 16.72 6.30 -15.81
C ASP A 378 15.34 5.70 -15.51
N VAL A 379 14.34 6.54 -15.22
CA VAL A 379 12.95 6.15 -15.00
C VAL A 379 12.34 5.59 -16.29
N GLN A 380 12.52 6.31 -17.42
CA GLN A 380 12.03 5.85 -18.73
C GLN A 380 12.66 4.52 -19.16
N LYS A 381 13.93 4.29 -18.80
CA LYS A 381 14.63 3.04 -19.09
C LYS A 381 14.18 1.87 -18.21
N ALA A 382 13.75 2.14 -16.99
CA ALA A 382 13.33 1.09 -16.04
C ALA A 382 12.08 0.33 -16.50
N SER A 383 11.17 1.02 -17.21
CA SER A 383 9.98 0.36 -17.77
C SER A 383 9.55 1.05 -19.07
N PRO A 384 9.19 0.30 -20.13
CA PRO A 384 8.63 0.87 -21.35
C PRO A 384 7.32 1.64 -21.12
N LEU A 385 6.63 1.38 -20.00
CA LEU A 385 5.45 2.12 -19.58
C LEU A 385 5.79 3.57 -19.23
N PHE A 386 6.90 3.81 -18.58
CA PHE A 386 7.28 5.14 -18.08
C PHE A 386 7.73 6.07 -19.20
N ALA A 387 8.17 5.52 -20.32
CA ALA A 387 8.44 6.28 -21.54
C ALA A 387 7.18 6.55 -22.39
N ASN A 388 6.05 5.92 -22.05
CA ASN A 388 4.80 6.02 -22.82
C ASN A 388 3.85 7.01 -22.18
N LYS A 389 3.65 8.16 -22.86
CA LYS A 389 2.70 9.19 -22.40
C LYS A 389 1.27 8.67 -22.26
N ASP A 390 0.83 7.77 -23.14
CA ASP A 390 -0.53 7.20 -23.08
C ASP A 390 -0.74 6.37 -21.81
N PHE A 391 0.33 5.77 -21.26
CA PHE A 391 0.26 5.09 -19.96
C PHE A 391 0.03 6.10 -18.83
N VAL A 392 0.80 7.18 -18.79
CA VAL A 392 0.67 8.21 -17.74
C VAL A 392 -0.72 8.85 -17.77
N ASP A 393 -1.23 9.14 -18.97
CA ASP A 393 -2.58 9.65 -19.18
C ASP A 393 -3.63 8.58 -18.78
N GLY A 394 -3.40 7.32 -19.12
CA GLY A 394 -4.28 6.19 -18.81
C GLY A 394 -4.39 5.89 -17.31
N VAL A 395 -3.28 5.98 -16.56
CA VAL A 395 -3.31 5.85 -15.10
C VAL A 395 -4.13 6.97 -14.47
N SER A 396 -4.05 8.18 -15.02
CA SER A 396 -4.86 9.32 -14.57
C SER A 396 -6.35 9.15 -14.87
N ALA A 397 -6.71 8.33 -15.87
CA ALA A 397 -8.07 7.99 -16.26
C ALA A 397 -8.57 6.66 -15.65
N ALA A 398 -7.78 5.99 -14.82
CA ALA A 398 -8.16 4.74 -14.19
C ALA A 398 -9.39 4.91 -13.28
N VAL A 399 -10.21 3.85 -13.17
CA VAL A 399 -11.45 3.87 -12.41
C VAL A 399 -11.15 3.82 -10.91
N SER A 400 -11.45 4.90 -10.21
CA SER A 400 -11.31 4.95 -8.76
C SER A 400 -12.33 4.05 -8.08
N ARG A 401 -11.90 3.33 -7.06
CA ARG A 401 -12.79 2.73 -6.08
C ARG A 401 -13.41 3.84 -5.22
N PRO A 402 -14.60 3.64 -4.61
CA PRO A 402 -15.26 4.67 -3.81
C PRO A 402 -14.38 5.25 -2.70
N THR A 403 -14.22 6.57 -2.66
CA THR A 403 -13.44 7.28 -1.64
C THR A 403 -14.38 7.73 -0.51
N THR A 404 -14.65 6.86 0.43
CA THR A 404 -15.55 7.08 1.58
C THR A 404 -15.03 6.38 2.82
N PRO A 405 -15.24 6.95 4.04
CA PRO A 405 -14.82 6.31 5.29
C PRO A 405 -15.43 4.93 5.55
N ILE A 406 -16.53 4.60 4.87
CA ILE A 406 -17.18 3.29 4.99
C ILE A 406 -16.75 2.31 3.89
N TYR A 407 -15.75 2.69 3.06
CA TYR A 407 -15.31 1.85 1.94
C TYR A 407 -14.93 0.42 2.35
N PRO A 408 -14.24 0.15 3.46
CA PRO A 408 -13.92 -1.23 3.86
C PRO A 408 -15.15 -2.12 3.99
N LYS A 409 -16.27 -1.58 4.47
CA LYS A 409 -17.55 -2.31 4.55
C LYS A 409 -18.20 -2.50 3.17
N ILE A 410 -18.08 -1.52 2.28
CA ILE A 410 -18.53 -1.65 0.88
C ILE A 410 -17.70 -2.73 0.18
N SER A 411 -16.39 -2.69 0.35
CA SER A 411 -15.46 -3.70 -0.19
C SER A 411 -15.81 -5.10 0.30
N GLU A 412 -16.03 -5.28 1.60
CA GLU A 412 -16.43 -6.58 2.18
C GLU A 412 -17.70 -7.13 1.54
N VAL A 413 -18.72 -6.30 1.33
CA VAL A 413 -19.96 -6.69 0.63
C VAL A 413 -19.65 -7.18 -0.79
N ILE A 414 -18.82 -6.42 -1.55
CA ILE A 414 -18.43 -6.82 -2.91
C ILE A 414 -17.67 -8.14 -2.89
N GLN A 415 -16.67 -8.26 -2.02
CA GLN A 415 -15.85 -9.47 -1.89
C GLN A 415 -16.71 -10.71 -1.66
N ILE A 416 -17.64 -10.63 -0.71
CA ILE A 416 -18.52 -11.74 -0.35
C ILE A 416 -19.43 -12.12 -1.54
N GLU A 417 -20.12 -11.16 -2.14
CA GLU A 417 -21.13 -11.45 -3.16
C GLU A 417 -20.47 -11.85 -4.48
N VAL A 418 -19.33 -11.25 -4.87
CA VAL A 418 -18.56 -11.70 -6.04
C VAL A 418 -18.01 -13.09 -5.82
N SER A 419 -17.40 -13.38 -4.66
CA SER A 419 -16.85 -14.71 -4.34
C SER A 419 -17.92 -15.81 -4.42
N LYS A 420 -19.11 -15.57 -3.86
CA LYS A 420 -20.26 -16.50 -4.00
C LYS A 420 -20.66 -16.74 -5.46
N ALA A 421 -20.67 -15.69 -6.28
CA ALA A 421 -20.99 -15.81 -7.71
C ALA A 421 -19.93 -16.61 -8.46
N LEU A 422 -18.63 -16.34 -8.21
CA LEU A 422 -17.53 -17.12 -8.81
C LEU A 422 -17.58 -18.59 -8.40
N ALA A 423 -17.94 -18.87 -7.15
CA ALA A 423 -18.14 -20.22 -6.64
C ALA A 423 -19.41 -20.91 -7.20
N GLY A 424 -20.25 -20.20 -7.96
CA GLY A 424 -21.50 -20.73 -8.53
C GLY A 424 -22.63 -20.89 -7.51
N GLN A 425 -22.53 -20.26 -6.34
CA GLN A 425 -23.55 -20.31 -5.28
C GLN A 425 -24.74 -19.38 -5.58
N GLN A 426 -24.55 -18.42 -6.47
CA GLN A 426 -25.59 -17.48 -6.90
C GLN A 426 -25.34 -16.99 -8.33
N THR A 427 -26.34 -16.39 -8.96
CA THR A 427 -26.20 -15.76 -10.28
C THR A 427 -25.58 -14.36 -10.15
N ALA A 428 -25.12 -13.78 -11.26
CA ALA A 428 -24.62 -12.41 -11.29
C ALA A 428 -25.69 -11.40 -10.87
N GLU A 429 -26.94 -11.60 -11.31
CA GLU A 429 -28.08 -10.77 -10.95
C GLU A 429 -28.35 -10.79 -9.44
N GLN A 430 -28.35 -11.99 -8.83
CA GLN A 430 -28.52 -12.14 -7.37
C GLN A 430 -27.38 -11.46 -6.61
N ALA A 431 -26.12 -11.65 -7.05
CA ALA A 431 -24.98 -11.02 -6.42
C ALA A 431 -25.09 -9.48 -6.42
N VAL A 432 -25.40 -8.92 -7.59
CA VAL A 432 -25.52 -7.45 -7.76
C VAL A 432 -26.71 -6.89 -6.98
N GLN A 433 -27.85 -7.58 -6.94
CA GLN A 433 -29.01 -7.20 -6.13
C GLN A 433 -28.70 -7.24 -4.62
N ASN A 434 -27.95 -8.25 -4.17
CA ASN A 434 -27.52 -8.35 -2.78
C ASN A 434 -26.55 -7.22 -2.40
N MET A 435 -25.60 -6.91 -3.30
CA MET A 435 -24.68 -5.77 -3.12
C MET A 435 -25.44 -4.47 -2.94
N GLU A 436 -26.39 -4.16 -3.85
CA GLU A 436 -27.20 -2.94 -3.78
C GLU A 436 -27.94 -2.83 -2.46
N THR A 437 -28.59 -3.90 -2.03
CA THR A 437 -29.37 -3.93 -0.78
C THR A 437 -28.47 -3.66 0.42
N GLN A 438 -27.34 -4.40 0.54
CA GLN A 438 -26.43 -4.28 1.68
C GLN A 438 -25.71 -2.93 1.71
N MET A 439 -25.27 -2.42 0.55
CA MET A 439 -24.62 -1.11 0.46
C MET A 439 -25.59 0.02 0.82
N ASN A 440 -26.84 -0.03 0.35
CA ASN A 440 -27.85 0.96 0.73
C ASN A 440 -28.12 0.98 2.24
N ASP A 441 -28.04 -0.18 2.91
CA ASP A 441 -28.20 -0.25 4.37
C ASP A 441 -26.94 0.31 5.11
N LEU A 442 -25.76 0.17 4.54
CA LEU A 442 -24.54 0.79 5.07
C LEU A 442 -24.58 2.33 4.94
N MET A 443 -25.07 2.84 3.82
CA MET A 443 -25.15 4.28 3.53
C MET A 443 -26.18 5.03 4.36
N LYS A 444 -27.13 4.34 5.04
CA LYS A 444 -28.14 4.95 5.94
C LYS A 444 -27.61 5.19 7.35
N LYS A 445 -26.49 4.59 7.72
CA LYS A 445 -25.88 4.65 9.06
C LYS A 445 -24.83 5.75 9.15
#